data_904c2e91afb36f3abc5c095ff2145e9d
#
_entry.id   904c2e91afb36f3abc5c095ff2145e9d
#
_cell.length_a   1.000
_cell.length_b   1.000
_cell.length_c   1.000
_cell.angle_alpha   90.00
_cell.angle_beta   90.00
_cell.angle_gamma   90.00
#
_symmetry.space_group_name_H-M   'P 1'
#
loop_
_entity.id
_entity.type
_entity.pdbx_description
1 polymer ?
#
loop_
_entity_poly.entity_id
_entity_poly.type
_entity_poly.pdbx_seq_one_letter_code
_entity_poly.pdbx_strand_id
1 'polypeptide(L)'
;MQKPWLQIYPDGVPAELPDFPYHSLGELLSEAFIQHKDQPAFHFMGATMRFKELDEESRHFAAFLQSLGLQKGDRVALMMPNLFQYPVAVA
;
A
#
# COMPACT_ATOMS: atom_id res chain seq x y z
N MET A 1 -4.41 6.55 33.97
CA MET A 1 -3.11 5.89 33.80
C MET A 1 -2.12 6.86 33.21
N GLN A 2 -0.95 7.01 33.81
CA GLN A 2 0.10 7.85 33.27
C GLN A 2 0.75 7.15 32.07
N LYS A 3 1.16 7.95 31.09
CA LYS A 3 1.79 7.46 29.88
C LYS A 3 3.24 7.98 29.82
N PRO A 4 4.17 7.34 30.53
CA PRO A 4 5.53 7.89 30.66
C PRO A 4 6.31 7.95 29.34
N TRP A 5 5.92 7.14 28.33
CA TRP A 5 6.56 7.13 27.03
C TRP A 5 6.36 8.42 26.25
N LEU A 6 5.35 9.24 26.59
CA LEU A 6 5.11 10.50 25.91
C LEU A 6 6.23 11.51 26.10
N GLN A 7 6.99 11.38 27.21
CA GLN A 7 8.10 12.27 27.51
C GLN A 7 9.28 12.10 26.55
N ILE A 8 9.40 10.95 25.90
CA ILE A 8 10.50 10.66 24.97
C ILE A 8 10.10 10.83 23.50
N TYR A 9 8.88 11.27 23.23
CA TYR A 9 8.45 11.54 21.86
C TYR A 9 9.22 12.72 21.28
N PRO A 10 9.77 12.61 20.06
CA PRO A 10 10.39 13.75 19.39
C PRO A 10 9.38 14.85 19.10
N ASP A 11 9.90 16.06 18.92
CA ASP A 11 9.07 17.18 18.50
C ASP A 11 8.36 16.86 17.17
N GLY A 12 7.09 17.25 17.09
CA GLY A 12 6.29 16.99 15.88
C GLY A 12 5.57 15.64 15.88
N VAL A 13 5.83 14.77 16.88
CA VAL A 13 5.11 13.51 17.02
C VAL A 13 3.92 13.73 17.96
N PRO A 14 2.66 13.56 17.52
CA PRO A 14 1.50 13.75 18.38
C PRO A 14 1.39 12.64 19.41
N ALA A 15 0.83 12.96 20.57
CA ALA A 15 0.60 12.00 21.66
C ALA A 15 -0.45 10.95 21.27
N GLU A 16 -1.41 11.33 20.45
CA GLU A 16 -2.46 10.44 19.95
C GLU A 16 -2.49 10.51 18.43
N LEU A 17 -2.99 9.45 17.81
CA LEU A 17 -3.12 9.41 16.37
C LEU A 17 -4.22 10.39 15.93
N PRO A 18 -3.93 11.27 14.96
CA PRO A 18 -4.96 12.12 14.38
C PRO A 18 -5.95 11.29 13.57
N ASP A 19 -7.07 11.91 13.23
CA ASP A 19 -8.02 11.28 12.33
C ASP A 19 -7.35 10.99 11.00
N PHE A 20 -7.52 9.77 10.51
CA PHE A 20 -6.91 9.34 9.27
C PHE A 20 -7.73 9.84 8.08
N PRO A 21 -7.12 10.56 7.12
CA PRO A 21 -7.88 11.21 6.04
C PRO A 21 -8.44 10.24 4.99
N TYR A 22 -8.10 8.95 5.09
CA TYR A 22 -8.54 7.93 4.13
C TYR A 22 -9.43 6.91 4.82
N HIS A 23 -10.45 6.42 4.13
CA HIS A 23 -11.38 5.40 4.66
C HIS A 23 -10.88 3.98 4.45
N SER A 24 -9.93 3.77 3.54
CA SER A 24 -9.39 2.45 3.22
C SER A 24 -7.99 2.57 2.67
N LEU A 25 -7.26 1.46 2.69
CA LEU A 25 -5.95 1.35 2.05
C LEU A 25 -6.07 1.56 0.54
N GLY A 26 -7.15 1.06 -0.07
CA GLY A 26 -7.41 1.26 -1.50
C GLY A 26 -7.54 2.73 -1.88
N GLU A 27 -8.22 3.52 -1.05
CA GLU A 27 -8.37 4.97 -1.26
C GLU A 27 -7.01 5.66 -1.19
N LEU A 28 -6.20 5.35 -0.17
CA LEU A 28 -4.86 5.89 -0.02
C LEU A 28 -3.99 5.59 -1.24
N LEU A 29 -3.98 4.34 -1.67
CA LEU A 29 -3.16 3.91 -2.80
C LEU A 29 -3.62 4.53 -4.11
N SER A 30 -4.93 4.62 -4.35
CA SER A 30 -5.47 5.23 -5.55
C SER A 30 -5.06 6.70 -5.67
N GLU A 31 -5.12 7.44 -4.59
CA GLU A 31 -4.69 8.84 -4.57
C GLU A 31 -3.19 8.97 -4.80
N ALA A 32 -2.39 8.13 -4.15
CA ALA A 32 -0.94 8.13 -4.34
C ALA A 32 -0.56 7.80 -5.79
N PHE A 33 -1.26 6.88 -6.44
CA PHE A 33 -1.01 6.52 -7.83
C PHE A 33 -1.28 7.70 -8.77
N ILE A 34 -2.31 8.49 -8.50
CA ILE A 34 -2.62 9.68 -9.30
C ILE A 34 -1.56 10.76 -9.11
N GLN A 35 -1.18 11.02 -7.86
CA GLN A 35 -0.24 12.11 -7.53
C GLN A 35 1.19 11.81 -7.98
N HIS A 36 1.61 10.56 -7.94
CA HIS A 36 3.01 10.17 -8.13
C HIS A 36 3.23 9.23 -9.32
N LYS A 37 2.30 9.20 -10.27
CA LYS A 37 2.26 8.23 -11.38
C LYS A 37 3.57 8.08 -12.15
N ASP A 38 4.30 9.17 -12.34
CA ASP A 38 5.55 9.17 -13.11
C ASP A 38 6.81 8.97 -12.25
N GLN A 39 6.64 8.85 -10.94
CA GLN A 39 7.75 8.67 -10.01
C GLN A 39 8.06 7.18 -9.81
N PRO A 40 9.35 6.85 -9.57
CA PRO A 40 9.72 5.46 -9.23
C PRO A 40 9.07 5.06 -7.90
N ALA A 41 8.50 3.86 -7.86
CA ALA A 41 7.93 3.30 -6.64
C ALA A 41 8.84 2.24 -6.03
N PHE A 42 9.38 1.33 -6.85
CA PHE A 42 10.19 0.21 -6.40
C PHE A 42 11.35 -0.06 -7.35
N HIS A 43 12.44 -0.52 -6.77
CA HIS A 43 13.63 -0.98 -7.51
C HIS A 43 13.90 -2.44 -7.16
N PHE A 44 14.23 -3.24 -8.18
CA PHE A 44 14.57 -4.64 -7.98
C PHE A 44 15.52 -5.09 -9.07
N MET A 45 16.72 -5.56 -8.67
CA MET A 45 17.75 -6.13 -9.58
C MET A 45 18.03 -5.25 -10.80
N GLY A 46 18.17 -3.93 -10.55
CA GLY A 46 18.49 -2.98 -11.62
C GLY A 46 17.29 -2.49 -12.43
N ALA A 47 16.12 -3.04 -12.20
CA ALA A 47 14.87 -2.57 -12.82
C ALA A 47 14.13 -1.64 -11.90
N THR A 48 13.30 -0.77 -12.46
CA THR A 48 12.48 0.20 -11.72
C THR A 48 11.02 0.05 -12.14
N MET A 49 10.13 0.00 -11.14
CA MET A 49 8.69 0.07 -11.35
C MET A 49 8.19 1.44 -10.89
N ARG A 50 7.48 2.15 -11.76
CA ARG A 50 6.86 3.44 -11.45
C ARG A 50 5.49 3.21 -10.82
N PHE A 51 4.98 4.23 -10.13
CA PHE A 51 3.63 4.15 -9.54
C PHE A 51 2.56 3.88 -10.58
N LYS A 52 2.71 4.44 -11.77
CA LYS A 52 1.81 4.19 -12.89
C LYS A 52 1.75 2.71 -13.27
N GLU A 53 2.91 2.05 -13.35
CA GLU A 53 3.00 0.62 -13.66
C GLU A 53 2.40 -0.22 -12.53
N LEU A 54 2.66 0.16 -11.28
CA LEU A 54 2.08 -0.51 -10.12
C LEU A 54 0.54 -0.43 -10.16
N ASP A 55 -0.01 0.73 -10.48
CA ASP A 55 -1.46 0.90 -10.61
C ASP A 55 -2.04 -0.02 -11.70
N GLU A 56 -1.45 -0.01 -12.89
CA GLU A 56 -1.91 -0.85 -14.01
C GLU A 56 -1.84 -2.33 -13.66
N GLU A 57 -0.72 -2.81 -13.14
CA GLU A 57 -0.52 -4.21 -12.81
C GLU A 57 -1.44 -4.67 -11.68
N SER A 58 -1.65 -3.82 -10.67
CA SER A 58 -2.56 -4.16 -9.57
C SER A 58 -4.00 -4.26 -10.04
N ARG A 59 -4.42 -3.43 -11.00
CA ARG A 59 -5.74 -3.52 -11.60
C ARG A 59 -5.93 -4.80 -12.40
N HIS A 60 -4.91 -5.21 -13.17
CA HIS A 60 -4.94 -6.48 -13.90
C HIS A 60 -5.05 -7.66 -12.93
N PHE A 61 -4.28 -7.65 -11.84
CA PHE A 61 -4.36 -8.70 -10.83
C PHE A 61 -5.72 -8.73 -10.15
N ALA A 62 -6.26 -7.57 -9.82
CA ALA A 62 -7.59 -7.48 -9.20
C ALA A 62 -8.66 -8.07 -10.13
N ALA A 63 -8.59 -7.77 -11.42
CA ALA A 63 -9.51 -8.34 -12.40
C ALA A 63 -9.40 -9.87 -12.45
N PHE A 64 -8.19 -10.40 -12.38
CA PHE A 64 -7.95 -11.85 -12.33
C PHE A 64 -8.60 -12.46 -11.07
N LEU A 65 -8.38 -11.84 -9.90
CA LEU A 65 -8.98 -12.33 -8.65
C LEU A 65 -10.51 -12.31 -8.71
N GLN A 66 -11.08 -11.26 -9.28
CA GLN A 66 -12.54 -11.17 -9.46
C GLN A 66 -13.06 -12.26 -10.38
N SER A 67 -12.29 -12.62 -11.41
CA SER A 67 -12.68 -13.71 -12.33
C SER A 67 -12.72 -15.07 -11.64
N LEU A 68 -12.00 -15.23 -10.52
CA LEU A 68 -12.03 -16.44 -9.71
C LEU A 68 -13.22 -16.49 -8.74
N GLY A 69 -14.03 -15.42 -8.69
CA GLY A 69 -15.20 -15.38 -7.83
C GLY A 69 -14.91 -14.96 -6.38
N LEU A 70 -13.76 -14.33 -6.11
CA LEU A 70 -13.43 -13.87 -4.77
C LEU A 70 -14.41 -12.79 -4.29
N GLN A 71 -14.82 -12.91 -3.03
CA GLN A 71 -15.79 -12.03 -2.40
C GLN A 71 -15.16 -11.32 -1.20
N LYS A 72 -15.82 -10.27 -0.75
CA LYS A 72 -15.38 -9.55 0.46
C LYS A 72 -15.29 -10.52 1.63
N GLY A 73 -14.18 -10.48 2.34
CA GLY A 73 -13.93 -11.38 3.47
C GLY A 73 -13.15 -12.64 3.11
N ASP A 74 -13.03 -12.97 1.83
CA ASP A 74 -12.18 -14.07 1.40
C ASP A 74 -10.71 -13.75 1.67
N ARG A 75 -9.92 -14.79 1.88
CA ARG A 75 -8.51 -14.65 2.23
C ARG A 75 -7.64 -15.06 1.06
N VAL A 76 -6.59 -14.28 0.84
CA VAL A 76 -5.55 -14.58 -0.15
C VAL A 76 -4.21 -14.58 0.58
N ALA A 77 -3.44 -15.67 0.41
CA ALA A 77 -2.11 -15.76 0.99
C ALA A 77 -1.06 -15.30 -0.02
N LEU A 78 -0.13 -14.48 0.44
CA LEU A 78 1.02 -14.05 -0.35
C LEU A 78 2.26 -14.72 0.22
N MET A 79 2.93 -15.55 -0.60
CA MET A 79 4.14 -16.25 -0.22
C MET A 79 5.19 -16.04 -1.30
N MET A 80 5.93 -14.93 -1.20
CA MET A 80 6.96 -14.60 -2.18
C MET A 80 8.02 -13.69 -1.55
N PRO A 81 9.25 -13.67 -2.08
CA PRO A 81 10.28 -12.74 -1.63
C PRO A 81 9.97 -11.31 -2.08
N ASN A 82 10.83 -10.37 -1.71
CA ASN A 82 10.69 -8.98 -2.11
C ASN A 82 11.03 -8.84 -3.60
N LEU A 83 10.00 -8.72 -4.41
CA LEU A 83 10.09 -8.51 -5.85
C LEU A 83 8.89 -7.68 -6.29
N PHE A 84 8.84 -7.27 -7.58
CA PHE A 84 7.79 -6.37 -8.06
C PHE A 84 6.37 -6.94 -7.88
N GLN A 85 6.22 -8.25 -7.97
CA GLN A 85 4.93 -8.90 -7.85
C GLN A 85 4.32 -8.76 -6.43
N TYR A 86 5.17 -8.58 -5.40
CA TYR A 86 4.65 -8.44 -4.04
C TYR A 86 3.83 -7.16 -3.85
N PRO A 87 4.35 -5.95 -4.15
CA PRO A 87 3.53 -4.74 -4.04
C PRO A 87 2.34 -4.73 -5.00
N VAL A 88 2.45 -5.35 -6.16
CA VAL A 88 1.31 -5.51 -7.08
C VAL A 88 0.18 -6.29 -6.41
N ALA A 89 0.52 -7.39 -5.74
CA ALA A 89 -0.47 -8.21 -5.05
C ALA A 89 -1.07 -7.54 -3.83
N VAL A 90 -0.29 -6.69 -3.12
CA VAL A 90 -0.78 -5.95 -1.94
C VAL A 90 -1.71 -4.81 -2.35
N ALA A 91 -1.37 -4.13 -3.43
CA ALA A 91 -2.16 -3.00 -3.90
C ALA A 91 -3.51 -3.45 -4.45
#